data_d282d36547a487e42090d33abeccd6d0
#
_entry.id   d282d36547a487e42090d33abeccd6d0
#
_cell.length_a   1.000
_cell.length_b   1.000
_cell.length_c   1.000
_cell.angle_alpha   90.00
_cell.angle_beta   90.00
_cell.angle_gamma   90.00
#
_symmetry.space_group_name_H-M   'P 1'
#
loop_
_entity.id
_entity.type
_entity.pdbx_description
1 polymer ?
#
loop_
_entity_poly.entity_id
_entity_poly.type
_entity_poly.pdbx_seq_one_letter_code
_entity_poly.pdbx_strand_id
1 'polypeptide(L)'
;FLLSVGAAFGTTVLFWQEGLGGFVNTPGPLISFMPIFLIGVTFGLAMDYQVFLVSRMREYYAHHRGIPTPGSKYNAVEESVIEGYTLGSRVVTSAALIMIAVFIAFIDQPLPFIQVFGFALGMGVLFDAFFIRMGLIPASMFLLGRATWWIPRWLDRILPTLDIEGTKLEKQWEQYREQEERDAESDYDLVPERA
;
A
#
# COMPACT_ATOMS: atom_id res chain seq x y z
N PHE A 1 -0.22 -9.77 7.29
CA PHE A 1 -0.61 -10.73 6.25
C PHE A 1 -1.16 -12.04 6.85
N LEU A 2 -0.37 -12.82 7.61
CA LEU A 2 -0.82 -14.08 8.20
C LEU A 2 -2.09 -13.93 9.07
N LEU A 3 -2.22 -12.82 9.75
CA LEU A 3 -3.41 -12.51 10.54
C LEU A 3 -4.67 -12.31 9.67
N SER A 4 -4.55 -11.59 8.55
CA SER A 4 -5.67 -11.41 7.61
C SER A 4 -6.07 -12.72 6.94
N VAL A 5 -5.09 -13.52 6.53
CA VAL A 5 -5.36 -14.87 5.97
C VAL A 5 -6.02 -15.78 7.01
N GLY A 6 -5.51 -15.78 8.24
CA GLY A 6 -6.10 -16.58 9.33
C GLY A 6 -7.53 -16.16 9.65
N ALA A 7 -7.81 -14.85 9.68
CA ALA A 7 -9.15 -14.32 9.91
C ALA A 7 -10.10 -14.67 8.74
N ALA A 8 -9.64 -14.52 7.50
CA ALA A 8 -10.43 -14.87 6.31
C ALA A 8 -10.75 -16.37 6.25
N PHE A 9 -9.75 -17.20 6.52
CA PHE A 9 -9.96 -18.63 6.55
C PHE A 9 -10.86 -19.06 7.71
N GLY A 10 -10.64 -18.51 8.90
CA GLY A 10 -11.47 -18.77 10.09
C GLY A 10 -12.93 -18.38 9.88
N THR A 11 -13.19 -17.21 9.30
CA THR A 11 -14.58 -16.80 8.96
C THR A 11 -15.18 -17.68 7.89
N THR A 12 -14.40 -18.11 6.90
CA THR A 12 -14.87 -19.04 5.87
C THR A 12 -15.23 -20.41 6.45
N VAL A 13 -14.43 -20.95 7.37
CA VAL A 13 -14.76 -22.18 8.08
C VAL A 13 -16.06 -22.02 8.86
N LEU A 14 -16.20 -20.95 9.65
CA LEU A 14 -17.39 -20.70 10.47
C LEU A 14 -18.68 -20.61 9.64
N PHE A 15 -18.65 -19.89 8.53
CA PHE A 15 -19.84 -19.69 7.71
C PHE A 15 -20.13 -20.87 6.77
N TRP A 16 -19.10 -21.45 6.14
CA TRP A 16 -19.29 -22.49 5.12
C TRP A 16 -19.24 -23.91 5.66
N GLN A 17 -18.35 -24.21 6.58
CA GLN A 17 -18.20 -25.54 7.12
C GLN A 17 -19.15 -25.79 8.30
N GLU A 18 -19.22 -24.84 9.25
CA GLU A 18 -20.07 -24.93 10.43
C GLU A 18 -21.51 -24.42 10.18
N GLY A 19 -21.74 -23.72 9.04
CA GLY A 19 -23.05 -23.20 8.70
C GLY A 19 -23.55 -22.06 9.61
N LEU A 20 -22.63 -21.33 10.23
CA LEU A 20 -22.99 -20.22 11.13
C LEU A 20 -23.80 -19.16 10.36
N GLY A 21 -24.96 -18.76 10.91
CA GLY A 21 -25.81 -17.73 10.31
C GLY A 21 -26.80 -18.22 9.26
N GLY A 22 -26.79 -19.48 8.86
CA GLY A 22 -27.77 -20.05 7.93
C GLY A 22 -27.68 -19.54 6.49
N PHE A 23 -26.56 -18.90 6.12
CA PHE A 23 -26.33 -18.40 4.76
C PHE A 23 -26.06 -19.50 3.75
N VAL A 24 -25.61 -20.67 4.22
CA VAL A 24 -25.27 -21.82 3.38
C VAL A 24 -26.27 -22.91 3.61
N ASN A 25 -27.03 -23.30 2.57
CA ASN A 25 -28.07 -24.31 2.68
C ASN A 25 -27.52 -25.74 2.95
N THR A 26 -26.27 -26.01 2.51
CA THR A 26 -25.59 -27.29 2.68
C THR A 26 -24.17 -27.06 3.16
N PRO A 27 -23.95 -26.93 4.49
CA PRO A 27 -22.61 -26.87 5.05
C PRO A 27 -21.82 -28.12 4.68
N GLY A 28 -20.55 -27.97 4.36
CA GLY A 28 -19.69 -29.06 3.94
C GLY A 28 -18.21 -28.77 4.07
N PRO A 29 -17.36 -29.79 3.88
CA PRO A 29 -15.92 -29.63 3.99
C PRO A 29 -15.40 -28.68 2.90
N LEU A 30 -14.45 -27.83 3.27
CA LEU A 30 -13.75 -26.96 2.34
C LEU A 30 -12.81 -27.75 1.44
N ILE A 31 -12.61 -27.25 0.23
CA ILE A 31 -11.72 -27.87 -0.75
C ILE A 31 -10.27 -27.79 -0.27
N SER A 32 -9.53 -28.90 -0.32
CA SER A 32 -8.18 -29.02 0.27
C SER A 32 -7.14 -28.02 -0.26
N PHE A 33 -7.25 -27.56 -1.50
CA PHE A 33 -6.29 -26.59 -2.07
C PHE A 33 -6.66 -25.14 -1.78
N MET A 34 -7.83 -24.88 -1.21
CA MET A 34 -8.33 -23.54 -0.95
C MET A 34 -7.39 -22.67 -0.08
N PRO A 35 -6.80 -23.19 1.02
CA PRO A 35 -5.86 -22.38 1.82
C PRO A 35 -4.67 -21.89 1.03
N ILE A 36 -4.09 -22.75 0.18
CA ILE A 36 -2.93 -22.41 -0.65
C ILE A 36 -3.30 -21.32 -1.66
N PHE A 37 -4.46 -21.46 -2.30
CA PHE A 37 -4.96 -20.48 -3.25
C PHE A 37 -5.26 -19.13 -2.57
N LEU A 38 -5.94 -19.17 -1.42
CA LEU A 38 -6.23 -17.97 -0.63
C LEU A 38 -4.95 -17.22 -0.24
N ILE A 39 -3.93 -17.96 0.25
CA ILE A 39 -2.63 -17.37 0.60
C ILE A 39 -2.00 -16.72 -0.62
N GLY A 40 -1.92 -17.42 -1.76
CA GLY A 40 -1.26 -16.92 -2.96
C GLY A 40 -1.91 -15.65 -3.51
N VAL A 41 -3.22 -15.66 -3.67
CA VAL A 41 -3.98 -14.51 -4.20
C VAL A 41 -3.94 -13.33 -3.23
N THR A 42 -4.23 -13.57 -1.95
CA THR A 42 -4.22 -12.52 -0.93
C THR A 42 -2.82 -11.93 -0.76
N PHE A 43 -1.76 -12.75 -0.85
CA PHE A 43 -0.38 -12.26 -0.78
C PHE A 43 -0.05 -11.32 -1.95
N GLY A 44 -0.38 -11.70 -3.18
CA GLY A 44 -0.15 -10.85 -4.36
C GLY A 44 -0.84 -9.49 -4.22
N LEU A 45 -2.13 -9.51 -3.90
CA LEU A 45 -2.90 -8.28 -3.69
C LEU A 45 -2.37 -7.44 -2.51
N ALA A 46 -2.00 -8.10 -1.41
CA ALA A 46 -1.49 -7.43 -0.22
C ALA A 46 -0.17 -6.71 -0.48
N MET A 47 0.74 -7.32 -1.22
CA MET A 47 2.07 -6.74 -1.47
C MET A 47 1.99 -5.46 -2.30
N ASP A 48 1.18 -5.43 -3.35
CA ASP A 48 1.06 -4.26 -4.23
C ASP A 48 0.61 -3.02 -3.45
N TYR A 49 -0.43 -3.15 -2.63
CA TYR A 49 -0.93 -2.03 -1.82
C TYR A 49 0.01 -1.65 -0.68
N GLN A 50 0.70 -2.64 -0.08
CA GLN A 50 1.66 -2.41 1.00
C GLN A 50 2.83 -1.57 0.52
N VAL A 51 3.43 -1.96 -0.61
CA VAL A 51 4.55 -1.22 -1.21
C VAL A 51 4.13 0.21 -1.52
N PHE A 52 2.96 0.39 -2.16
CA PHE A 52 2.45 1.72 -2.50
C PHE A 52 2.28 2.62 -1.26
N LEU A 53 1.63 2.11 -0.20
CA LEU A 53 1.35 2.89 0.99
C LEU A 53 2.64 3.27 1.75
N VAL A 54 3.54 2.30 1.94
CA VAL A 54 4.80 2.52 2.66
C VAL A 54 5.75 3.42 1.86
N SER A 55 5.79 3.30 0.53
CA SER A 55 6.58 4.19 -0.33
C SER A 55 6.13 5.65 -0.18
N ARG A 56 4.83 5.92 -0.15
CA ARG A 56 4.31 7.28 0.07
C ARG A 56 4.70 7.85 1.43
N MET A 57 4.63 7.04 2.49
CA MET A 57 5.06 7.45 3.83
C MET A 57 6.57 7.75 3.86
N ARG A 58 7.37 6.91 3.19
CA ARG A 58 8.82 7.09 3.10
C ARG A 58 9.21 8.31 2.28
N GLU A 59 8.52 8.55 1.16
CA GLU A 59 8.72 9.71 0.30
C GLU A 59 8.53 11.01 1.11
N TYR A 60 7.43 11.12 1.86
CA TYR A 60 7.18 12.26 2.73
C TYR A 60 8.28 12.44 3.78
N TYR A 61 8.67 11.36 4.46
CA TYR A 61 9.73 11.39 5.46
C TYR A 61 11.08 11.82 4.89
N ALA A 62 11.44 11.32 3.70
CA ALA A 62 12.68 11.65 3.02
C ALA A 62 12.69 13.11 2.52
N HIS A 63 11.57 13.60 1.98
CA HIS A 63 11.44 14.97 1.49
C HIS A 63 11.64 16.00 2.62
N HIS A 64 11.10 15.72 3.80
CA HIS A 64 11.27 16.56 4.99
C HIS A 64 12.56 16.28 5.77
N ARG A 65 13.47 15.44 5.24
CA ARG A 65 14.76 15.07 5.85
C ARG A 65 14.65 14.57 7.29
N GLY A 66 13.54 13.95 7.65
CA GLY A 66 13.27 13.48 9.01
C GLY A 66 13.10 14.62 10.05
N ILE A 67 12.80 15.85 9.61
CA ILE A 67 12.55 17.00 10.46
C ILE A 67 11.03 17.26 10.45
N PRO A 68 10.37 17.39 11.61
CA PRO A 68 8.95 17.71 11.67
C PRO A 68 8.70 19.15 11.17
N THR A 69 7.53 19.40 10.61
CA THR A 69 7.12 20.72 10.16
C THR A 69 7.11 21.71 11.34
N PRO A 70 7.63 22.95 11.19
CA PRO A 70 7.61 23.94 12.24
C PRO A 70 6.20 24.17 12.77
N GLY A 71 5.99 23.95 14.09
CA GLY A 71 4.69 24.08 14.75
C GLY A 71 3.86 22.81 14.81
N SER A 72 4.32 21.68 14.26
CA SER A 72 3.67 20.38 14.37
C SER A 72 3.77 19.85 15.80
N LYS A 73 2.68 19.20 16.25
CA LYS A 73 2.63 18.45 17.53
C LYS A 73 3.19 17.04 17.41
N TYR A 74 3.49 16.58 16.19
CA TYR A 74 3.86 15.23 15.85
C TYR A 74 5.35 15.14 15.54
N ASN A 75 5.93 13.97 15.80
CA ASN A 75 7.28 13.65 15.36
C ASN A 75 7.33 13.49 13.83
N ALA A 76 8.50 13.65 13.23
CA ALA A 76 8.67 13.50 11.77
C ALA A 76 8.16 12.16 11.21
N VAL A 77 8.27 11.08 11.99
CA VAL A 77 7.74 9.77 11.62
C VAL A 77 6.21 9.75 11.68
N GLU A 78 5.63 10.28 12.75
CA GLU A 78 4.18 10.35 12.91
C GLU A 78 3.55 11.22 11.82
N GLU A 79 4.17 12.34 11.50
CA GLU A 79 3.75 13.24 10.43
C GLU A 79 3.82 12.56 9.06
N SER A 80 4.90 11.82 8.77
CA SER A 80 5.04 11.06 7.53
C SER A 80 3.98 9.95 7.39
N VAL A 81 3.60 9.33 8.52
CA VAL A 81 2.52 8.33 8.53
C VAL A 81 1.18 8.98 8.26
N ILE A 82 0.87 10.12 8.91
CA ILE A 82 -0.41 10.83 8.74
C ILE A 82 -0.57 11.31 7.30
N GLU A 83 0.43 12.01 6.76
CA GLU A 83 0.36 12.58 5.42
C GLU A 83 0.42 11.51 4.33
N GLY A 84 1.37 10.58 4.42
CA GLY A 84 1.45 9.46 3.48
C GLY A 84 0.20 8.58 3.49
N TYR A 85 -0.40 8.39 4.66
CA TYR A 85 -1.66 7.66 4.79
C TYR A 85 -2.83 8.44 4.17
N THR A 86 -2.92 9.74 4.40
CA THR A 86 -4.00 10.58 3.86
C THR A 86 -4.03 10.55 2.34
N LEU A 87 -2.86 10.60 1.70
CA LEU A 87 -2.72 10.52 0.25
C LEU A 87 -2.98 9.10 -0.29
N GLY A 88 -2.46 8.07 0.39
CA GLY A 88 -2.53 6.68 -0.05
C GLY A 88 -3.86 5.98 0.26
N SER A 89 -4.50 6.33 1.38
CA SER A 89 -5.69 5.61 1.86
C SER A 89 -6.88 5.63 0.89
N ARG A 90 -7.08 6.74 0.19
CA ARG A 90 -8.18 6.86 -0.80
C ARG A 90 -8.02 5.85 -1.95
N VAL A 91 -6.80 5.68 -2.46
CA VAL A 91 -6.50 4.74 -3.54
C VAL A 91 -6.67 3.30 -3.03
N VAL A 92 -6.13 2.99 -1.86
CA VAL A 92 -6.26 1.66 -1.24
C VAL A 92 -7.72 1.32 -0.96
N THR A 93 -8.50 2.27 -0.42
CA THR A 93 -9.92 2.06 -0.12
C THR A 93 -10.74 1.80 -1.38
N SER A 94 -10.56 2.63 -2.42
CA SER A 94 -11.31 2.46 -3.67
C SER A 94 -10.96 1.13 -4.35
N ALA A 95 -9.69 0.76 -4.39
CA ALA A 95 -9.26 -0.50 -4.95
C ALA A 95 -9.79 -1.70 -4.14
N ALA A 96 -9.74 -1.65 -2.81
CA ALA A 96 -10.29 -2.69 -1.94
C ALA A 96 -11.81 -2.86 -2.14
N LEU A 97 -12.55 -1.77 -2.24
CA LEU A 97 -14.00 -1.81 -2.49
C LEU A 97 -14.33 -2.45 -3.86
N ILE A 98 -13.58 -2.12 -4.91
CA ILE A 98 -13.74 -2.74 -6.22
C ILE A 98 -13.47 -4.25 -6.14
N MET A 99 -12.39 -4.66 -5.47
CA MET A 99 -12.05 -6.08 -5.33
C MET A 99 -13.10 -6.84 -4.52
N ILE A 100 -13.59 -6.26 -3.42
CA ILE A 100 -14.65 -6.85 -2.61
C ILE A 100 -15.93 -7.00 -3.46
N ALA A 101 -16.30 -5.99 -4.25
CA ALA A 101 -17.47 -6.04 -5.13
C ALA A 101 -17.34 -7.18 -6.16
N VAL A 102 -16.15 -7.36 -6.75
CA VAL A 102 -15.87 -8.45 -7.70
C VAL A 102 -16.01 -9.82 -7.00
N PHE A 103 -15.48 -9.97 -5.79
CA PHE A 103 -15.56 -11.25 -5.07
C PHE A 103 -16.98 -11.54 -4.55
N ILE A 104 -17.75 -10.51 -4.18
CA ILE A 104 -19.18 -10.66 -3.84
C ILE A 104 -19.96 -11.20 -5.03
N ALA A 105 -19.66 -10.76 -6.26
CA ALA A 105 -20.31 -11.28 -7.47
C ALA A 105 -20.07 -12.79 -7.69
N PHE A 106 -18.98 -13.35 -7.14
CA PHE A 106 -18.74 -14.80 -7.18
C PHE A 106 -19.63 -15.60 -6.22
N ILE A 107 -20.16 -14.95 -5.16
CA ILE A 107 -21.04 -15.60 -4.19
C ILE A 107 -22.38 -15.96 -4.83
N ASP A 108 -22.82 -15.22 -5.84
CA ASP A 108 -24.10 -15.46 -6.55
C ASP A 108 -23.97 -16.51 -7.70
N GLN A 109 -22.81 -17.13 -7.85
CA GLN A 109 -22.63 -18.14 -8.90
C GLN A 109 -23.27 -19.48 -8.51
N PRO A 110 -23.76 -20.29 -9.49
CA PRO A 110 -24.41 -21.56 -9.23
C PRO A 110 -23.48 -22.65 -8.70
N LEU A 111 -22.18 -22.48 -8.81
CA LEU A 111 -21.18 -23.48 -8.41
C LEU A 111 -20.70 -23.24 -6.98
N PRO A 112 -20.96 -24.14 -6.03
CA PRO A 112 -20.63 -23.94 -4.61
C PRO A 112 -19.16 -23.63 -4.34
N PHE A 113 -18.24 -24.22 -5.11
CA PHE A 113 -16.82 -23.94 -4.93
C PHE A 113 -16.44 -22.50 -5.28
N ILE A 114 -17.09 -21.91 -6.31
CA ILE A 114 -16.86 -20.51 -6.68
C ILE A 114 -17.40 -19.57 -5.59
N GLN A 115 -18.54 -19.89 -5.01
CA GLN A 115 -19.12 -19.14 -3.90
C GLN A 115 -18.17 -19.07 -2.71
N VAL A 116 -17.61 -20.24 -2.31
CA VAL A 116 -16.65 -20.33 -1.20
C VAL A 116 -15.40 -19.50 -1.47
N PHE A 117 -14.85 -19.59 -2.69
CA PHE A 117 -13.69 -18.79 -3.09
C PHE A 117 -14.00 -17.28 -3.08
N GLY A 118 -15.15 -16.89 -3.64
CA GLY A 118 -15.58 -15.49 -3.62
C GLY A 118 -15.70 -14.93 -2.21
N PHE A 119 -16.35 -15.70 -1.32
CA PHE A 119 -16.46 -15.32 0.08
C PHE A 119 -15.11 -15.22 0.78
N ALA A 120 -14.27 -16.26 0.66
CA ALA A 120 -12.96 -16.28 1.32
C ALA A 120 -12.03 -15.17 0.87
N LEU A 121 -11.97 -14.92 -0.44
CA LEU A 121 -11.15 -13.84 -1.00
C LEU A 121 -11.71 -12.46 -0.65
N GLY A 122 -13.03 -12.29 -0.69
CA GLY A 122 -13.70 -11.06 -0.27
C GLY A 122 -13.41 -10.72 1.19
N MET A 123 -13.53 -11.72 2.09
CA MET A 123 -13.16 -11.58 3.51
C MET A 123 -11.66 -11.34 3.68
N GLY A 124 -10.81 -11.99 2.88
CA GLY A 124 -9.37 -11.77 2.88
C GLY A 124 -9.00 -10.32 2.58
N VAL A 125 -9.55 -9.77 1.51
CA VAL A 125 -9.33 -8.35 1.14
C VAL A 125 -9.91 -7.41 2.18
N LEU A 126 -11.09 -7.72 2.73
CA LEU A 126 -11.72 -6.89 3.77
C LEU A 126 -10.84 -6.82 5.03
N PHE A 127 -10.39 -7.96 5.55
CA PHE A 127 -9.52 -7.97 6.72
C PHE A 127 -8.15 -7.35 6.43
N ASP A 128 -7.55 -7.63 5.28
CA ASP A 128 -6.25 -7.08 4.93
C ASP A 128 -6.31 -5.56 4.75
N ALA A 129 -7.20 -5.06 3.91
CA ALA A 129 -7.27 -3.64 3.58
C ALA A 129 -7.70 -2.78 4.77
N PHE A 130 -8.77 -3.16 5.48
CA PHE A 130 -9.36 -2.30 6.50
C PHE A 130 -8.75 -2.53 7.89
N PHE A 131 -8.60 -3.77 8.34
CA PHE A 131 -8.11 -4.04 9.70
C PHE A 131 -6.59 -4.01 9.79
N ILE A 132 -5.90 -4.65 8.87
CA ILE A 132 -4.44 -4.73 8.92
C ILE A 132 -3.82 -3.44 8.39
N ARG A 133 -4.18 -3.05 7.20
CA ARG A 133 -3.51 -1.98 6.47
C ARG A 133 -3.93 -0.59 6.95
N MET A 134 -5.22 -0.37 7.13
CA MET A 134 -5.72 0.92 7.63
C MET A 134 -5.64 1.08 9.14
N GLY A 135 -5.65 -0.03 9.89
CA GLY A 135 -5.60 -0.01 11.35
C GLY A 135 -4.22 -0.37 11.89
N LEU A 136 -3.81 -1.61 11.72
CA LEU A 136 -2.65 -2.18 12.40
C LEU A 136 -1.32 -1.57 11.93
N ILE A 137 -1.15 -1.34 10.62
CA ILE A 137 0.12 -0.82 10.08
C ILE A 137 0.40 0.59 10.56
N PRO A 138 -0.47 1.60 10.39
CA PRO A 138 -0.24 2.92 10.93
C PRO A 138 -0.02 2.90 12.45
N ALA A 139 -0.84 2.16 13.20
CA ALA A 139 -0.71 2.03 14.64
C ALA A 139 0.66 1.46 15.04
N SER A 140 1.14 0.43 14.35
CA SER A 140 2.46 -0.15 14.60
C SER A 140 3.60 0.83 14.28
N MET A 141 3.48 1.62 13.22
CA MET A 141 4.46 2.65 12.86
C MET A 141 4.50 3.78 13.90
N PHE A 142 3.35 4.20 14.43
CA PHE A 142 3.29 5.14 15.56
C PHE A 142 3.97 4.58 16.81
N LEU A 143 3.73 3.33 17.17
CA LEU A 143 4.33 2.70 18.34
C LEU A 143 5.84 2.52 18.21
N LEU A 144 6.32 2.15 17.02
CA LEU A 144 7.75 1.95 16.74
C LEU A 144 8.50 3.29 16.58
N GLY A 145 7.81 4.37 16.22
CA GLY A 145 8.40 5.69 16.05
C GLY A 145 9.64 5.66 15.15
N ARG A 146 10.77 6.20 15.64
CA ARG A 146 12.03 6.26 14.88
C ARG A 146 12.59 4.90 14.47
N ALA A 147 12.23 3.83 15.17
CA ALA A 147 12.68 2.47 14.83
C ALA A 147 12.08 1.96 13.51
N THR A 148 10.96 2.54 13.05
CA THR A 148 10.32 2.19 11.78
C THR A 148 11.23 2.38 10.57
N TRP A 149 12.07 3.42 10.59
CA TRP A 149 13.00 3.76 9.49
C TRP A 149 14.44 3.33 9.78
N TRP A 150 14.67 2.59 10.86
CA TRP A 150 16.00 2.10 11.21
C TRP A 150 16.33 0.85 10.38
N ILE A 151 17.38 0.95 9.58
CA ILE A 151 17.92 -0.17 8.81
C ILE A 151 19.25 -0.57 9.43
N PRO A 152 19.46 -1.87 9.77
CA PRO A 152 20.76 -2.34 10.22
C PRO A 152 21.85 -2.09 9.17
N ARG A 153 23.01 -1.63 9.60
CA ARG A 153 24.12 -1.28 8.69
C ARG A 153 24.58 -2.42 7.76
N TRP A 154 24.39 -3.68 8.18
CA TRP A 154 24.72 -4.84 7.36
C TRP A 154 23.72 -4.98 6.19
N LEU A 155 22.47 -4.69 6.43
CA LEU A 155 21.40 -4.75 5.41
C LEU A 155 21.51 -3.58 4.43
N ASP A 156 21.82 -2.38 4.94
CA ASP A 156 22.05 -1.19 4.11
C ASP A 156 23.20 -1.37 3.10
N ARG A 157 24.23 -2.17 3.48
CA ARG A 157 25.36 -2.49 2.59
C ARG A 157 25.00 -3.50 1.48
N ILE A 158 23.99 -4.35 1.70
CA ILE A 158 23.57 -5.39 0.76
C ILE A 158 22.48 -4.86 -0.19
N LEU A 159 21.66 -3.93 0.27
CA LEU A 159 20.60 -3.33 -0.55
C LEU A 159 21.24 -2.39 -1.59
N PRO A 160 21.06 -2.66 -2.89
CA PRO A 160 21.43 -1.69 -3.90
C PRO A 160 20.59 -0.42 -3.71
N THR A 161 21.22 0.74 -3.84
CA THR A 161 20.51 2.03 -3.87
C THR A 161 19.70 2.11 -5.18
N LEU A 162 18.53 1.50 -5.18
CA LEU A 162 17.58 1.61 -6.29
C LEU A 162 16.91 2.98 -6.17
N ASP A 163 17.27 3.87 -7.06
CA ASP A 163 16.60 5.17 -7.26
C ASP A 163 15.28 4.92 -8.01
N ILE A 164 14.29 4.38 -7.28
CA ILE A 164 12.98 4.01 -7.84
C ILE A 164 12.17 5.28 -8.18
N GLU A 165 12.49 6.39 -7.54
CA GLU A 165 11.77 7.66 -7.68
C GLU A 165 12.39 8.56 -8.76
N GLY A 166 13.50 8.16 -9.38
CA GLY A 166 14.15 8.95 -10.43
C GLY A 166 14.69 10.30 -9.94
N THR A 167 14.98 10.44 -8.65
CA THR A 167 15.48 11.68 -8.05
C THR A 167 16.78 12.19 -8.70
N LYS A 168 17.58 11.29 -9.27
CA LYS A 168 18.73 11.67 -10.06
C LYS A 168 18.33 12.26 -11.41
N LEU A 169 17.28 11.73 -12.01
CA LEU A 169 16.73 12.20 -13.27
C LEU A 169 16.10 13.59 -13.09
N GLU A 170 15.32 13.76 -12.02
CA GLU A 170 14.68 15.03 -11.68
C GLU A 170 15.68 16.15 -11.45
N LYS A 171 16.76 15.88 -10.70
CA LYS A 171 17.88 16.82 -10.54
C LYS A 171 18.61 17.15 -11.85
N GLN A 172 18.75 16.17 -12.73
CA GLN A 172 19.31 16.41 -14.06
C GLN A 172 18.41 17.31 -14.90
N TRP A 173 17.09 17.07 -14.87
CA TRP A 173 16.12 17.92 -15.57
C TRP A 173 16.05 19.35 -15.01
N GLU A 174 16.18 19.53 -13.68
CA GLU A 174 16.30 20.85 -13.07
C GLU A 174 17.55 21.58 -13.53
N GLN A 175 18.70 20.90 -13.54
CA GLN A 175 19.95 21.46 -14.05
C GLN A 175 19.88 21.83 -15.53
N TYR A 176 19.25 21.00 -16.37
CA TYR A 176 19.05 21.29 -17.79
C TYR A 176 18.15 22.51 -17.98
N ARG A 177 17.06 22.65 -17.24
CA ARG A 177 16.20 23.83 -17.30
C ARG A 177 16.91 25.10 -16.85
N GLU A 178 17.64 25.05 -15.75
CA GLU A 178 18.43 26.20 -15.28
C GLU A 178 19.53 26.61 -16.26
N GLN A 179 20.05 25.65 -17.02
CA GLN A 179 21.06 25.93 -18.04
C GLN A 179 20.42 26.54 -19.29
N GLU A 180 19.28 26.04 -19.71
CA GLU A 180 18.49 26.54 -20.84
C GLU A 180 17.97 27.98 -20.57
N GLU A 181 17.53 28.25 -19.33
CA GLU A 181 17.14 29.61 -18.90
C GLU A 181 18.34 30.58 -18.92
N ARG A 182 19.51 30.16 -18.44
CA ARG A 182 20.73 30.99 -18.49
C ARG A 182 21.21 31.25 -19.90
N ASP A 183 21.14 30.25 -20.77
CA ASP A 183 21.54 30.38 -22.16
C ASP A 183 20.59 31.31 -22.91
N ALA A 184 19.28 31.23 -22.63
CA ALA A 184 18.26 32.11 -23.20
C ALA A 184 18.44 33.58 -22.73
N GLU A 185 18.75 33.79 -21.46
CA GLU A 185 19.01 35.12 -20.88
C GLU A 185 20.29 35.75 -21.48
N SER A 186 21.32 34.94 -21.67
CA SER A 186 22.59 35.35 -22.33
C SER A 186 22.39 35.72 -23.80
N ASP A 187 21.52 35.02 -24.51
CA ASP A 187 21.22 35.30 -25.93
C ASP A 187 20.37 36.59 -26.08
N TYR A 188 19.53 36.88 -25.09
CA TYR A 188 18.73 38.13 -25.06
C TYR A 188 19.63 39.38 -24.87
N ASP A 189 20.68 39.27 -24.06
CA ASP A 189 21.63 40.35 -23.82
C ASP A 189 22.56 40.62 -24.99
N LEU A 190 22.67 39.69 -25.96
CA LEU A 190 23.50 39.81 -27.17
C LEU A 190 22.77 40.48 -28.36
N VAL A 191 21.47 40.75 -28.25
CA VAL A 191 20.70 41.44 -29.30
C VAL A 191 20.93 42.94 -29.16
N PRO A 192 21.74 43.59 -30.03
CA PRO A 192 21.97 45.04 -29.94
C PRO A 192 20.63 45.76 -30.23
N GLU A 193 20.26 46.65 -29.34
CA GLU A 193 19.16 47.60 -29.53
C GLU A 193 19.39 48.33 -30.87
N ARG A 194 18.59 47.97 -31.86
CA ARG A 194 18.59 48.67 -33.13
C ARG A 194 17.85 50.00 -32.93
N ALA A 195 18.61 51.02 -32.77
CA ALA A 195 18.15 52.41 -32.84
C ALA A 195 17.69 52.78 -34.28
#